data_b3f380968377ab21500464a40a01126e
#
_entry.id   b3f380968377ab21500464a40a01126e
#
_cell.length_a   1.000
_cell.length_b   1.000
_cell.length_c   1.000
_cell.angle_alpha   90.00
_cell.angle_beta   90.00
_cell.angle_gamma   90.00
#
_symmetry.space_group_name_H-M   'P 1'
#
loop_
_entity.id
_entity.type
_entity.pdbx_description
1 polymer ?
#
loop_
_entity_poly.entity_id
_entity_poly.type
_entity_poly.pdbx_seq_one_letter_code
_entity_poly.pdbx_strand_id
1 'polypeptide(L)'
;AKIDPETIDYIICAHNFGDVKHKTIQSDILPCLAARVKHLLKIKNPGCVAYDILFGCPGWIEGIIQANGFIKAGLAKKCLVIGSETLSRVVDNFDRDSMIYADGAGACVIELSKESNGIIAHETSSHTYDEVYHLFFGRSNNQLKDKDTRFIKMHGRKIYEFALNNVPSAIKKCLDKSGYHI
;
A
#
# COMPACT_ATOMS: atom_id res chain seq x y z
N ALA A 1 7.32 -9.82 -15.24
CA ALA A 1 7.00 -9.38 -16.60
C ALA A 1 8.29 -9.36 -17.45
N LYS A 2 8.21 -9.78 -18.71
CA LYS A 2 9.35 -9.68 -19.65
C LYS A 2 9.29 -8.32 -20.33
N ILE A 3 9.70 -7.27 -19.62
CA ILE A 3 9.74 -5.89 -20.12
C ILE A 3 11.15 -5.32 -19.96
N ASP A 4 11.51 -4.37 -20.82
CA ASP A 4 12.71 -3.57 -20.63
C ASP A 4 12.48 -2.56 -19.49
N PRO A 5 13.24 -2.63 -18.37
CA PRO A 5 13.07 -1.71 -17.26
C PRO A 5 13.30 -0.24 -17.64
N GLU A 6 14.12 0.05 -18.64
CA GLU A 6 14.37 1.44 -19.11
C GLU A 6 13.11 2.11 -19.71
N THR A 7 12.07 1.32 -20.02
CA THR A 7 10.79 1.84 -20.55
C THR A 7 9.78 2.20 -19.46
N ILE A 8 10.13 2.06 -18.20
CA ILE A 8 9.26 2.42 -17.07
C ILE A 8 9.33 3.93 -16.83
N ASP A 9 8.16 4.58 -16.77
CA ASP A 9 8.03 6.01 -16.50
C ASP A 9 7.89 6.31 -15.01
N TYR A 10 7.17 5.44 -14.26
CA TYR A 10 6.98 5.60 -12.82
C TYR A 10 7.16 4.30 -12.07
N ILE A 11 7.77 4.38 -10.89
CA ILE A 11 7.80 3.32 -9.88
C ILE A 11 7.12 3.86 -8.63
N ILE A 12 6.01 3.23 -8.24
CA ILE A 12 5.21 3.62 -7.07
C ILE A 12 5.26 2.46 -6.08
N CYS A 13 5.75 2.72 -4.87
CA CYS A 13 5.83 1.72 -3.80
C CYS A 13 4.93 2.12 -2.64
N ALA A 14 3.93 1.30 -2.35
CA ALA A 14 3.01 1.50 -1.23
C ALA A 14 3.45 0.69 -0.01
N HIS A 15 3.54 1.35 1.14
CA HIS A 15 3.87 0.75 2.44
C HIS A 15 3.44 1.69 3.58
N ASN A 16 3.51 1.21 4.83
CA ASN A 16 3.29 2.05 6.01
C ASN A 16 4.60 2.49 6.68
N PHE A 17 5.56 1.58 6.80
CA PHE A 17 6.69 1.75 7.72
C PHE A 17 8.05 1.84 7.04
N GLY A 18 8.13 1.65 5.73
CA GLY A 18 9.40 1.57 5.03
C GLY A 18 10.21 0.34 5.44
N ASP A 19 11.54 0.42 5.39
CA ASP A 19 12.44 -0.65 5.83
C ASP A 19 12.77 -0.46 7.32
N VAL A 20 11.95 -1.05 8.19
CA VAL A 20 12.21 -1.03 9.63
C VAL A 20 13.39 -1.93 9.95
N LYS A 21 14.44 -1.35 10.52
CA LYS A 21 15.64 -2.10 10.89
C LYS A 21 15.33 -3.14 11.96
N HIS A 22 15.72 -4.41 11.71
CA HIS A 22 15.45 -5.52 12.62
C HIS A 22 15.92 -5.23 14.05
N LYS A 23 15.08 -5.53 15.03
CA LYS A 23 15.29 -5.27 16.47
C LYS A 23 15.42 -3.79 16.84
N THR A 24 14.94 -2.90 16.02
CA THR A 24 14.83 -1.47 16.32
C THR A 24 13.43 -0.95 16.02
N ILE A 25 13.16 0.29 16.41
CA ILE A 25 11.96 1.04 16.02
C ILE A 25 12.25 2.01 14.86
N GLN A 26 13.48 1.99 14.36
CA GLN A 26 13.92 2.92 13.34
C GLN A 26 13.50 2.45 11.96
N SER A 27 12.76 3.31 11.27
CA SER A 27 12.41 3.14 9.87
C SER A 27 13.49 3.78 8.98
N ASP A 28 13.93 3.06 7.96
CA ASP A 28 14.84 3.55 6.92
C ASP A 28 14.05 3.79 5.63
N ILE A 29 13.80 5.07 5.35
CA ILE A 29 13.06 5.54 4.16
C ILE A 29 13.89 6.45 3.26
N LEU A 30 15.19 6.55 3.51
CA LEU A 30 16.11 7.38 2.71
C LEU A 30 17.29 6.55 2.18
N PRO A 31 17.40 6.39 0.85
CA PRO A 31 16.42 6.77 -0.16
C PRO A 31 15.13 5.95 -0.04
N CYS A 32 14.03 6.44 -0.62
CA CYS A 32 12.73 5.76 -0.58
C CYS A 32 12.79 4.37 -1.23
N LEU A 33 11.86 3.46 -0.90
CA LEU A 33 11.91 2.08 -1.37
C LEU A 33 11.81 1.98 -2.89
N ALA A 34 10.95 2.79 -3.52
CA ALA A 34 10.84 2.85 -4.97
C ALA A 34 12.16 3.25 -5.65
N ALA A 35 12.92 4.21 -5.07
CA ALA A 35 14.22 4.60 -5.57
C ALA A 35 15.26 3.47 -5.43
N ARG A 36 15.21 2.70 -4.33
CA ARG A 36 16.06 1.51 -4.16
C ARG A 36 15.74 0.45 -5.21
N VAL A 37 14.45 0.23 -5.51
CA VAL A 37 14.02 -0.68 -6.58
C VAL A 37 14.52 -0.21 -7.94
N LYS A 38 14.40 1.10 -8.26
CA LYS A 38 14.95 1.68 -9.48
C LYS A 38 16.45 1.39 -9.61
N HIS A 39 17.20 1.59 -8.52
CA HIS A 39 18.65 1.32 -8.47
C HIS A 39 18.95 -0.17 -8.70
N LEU A 40 18.21 -1.08 -8.03
CA LEU A 40 18.40 -2.52 -8.17
C LEU A 40 18.07 -3.02 -9.58
N LEU A 41 17.06 -2.44 -10.22
CA LEU A 41 16.70 -2.69 -11.62
C LEU A 41 17.70 -2.06 -12.61
N LYS A 42 18.68 -1.29 -12.12
CA LYS A 42 19.72 -0.61 -12.91
C LYS A 42 19.16 0.35 -13.98
N ILE A 43 17.99 0.93 -13.71
CA ILE A 43 17.36 1.91 -14.60
C ILE A 43 18.18 3.20 -14.59
N LYS A 44 18.72 3.54 -15.75
CA LYS A 44 19.54 4.75 -15.95
C LYS A 44 18.73 5.95 -16.37
N ASN A 45 17.53 5.72 -16.95
CA ASN A 45 16.63 6.78 -17.41
C ASN A 45 16.27 7.73 -16.25
N PRO A 46 16.71 9.01 -16.26
CA PRO A 46 16.34 9.97 -15.22
C PRO A 46 14.86 10.36 -15.27
N GLY A 47 14.19 10.16 -16.41
CA GLY A 47 12.76 10.40 -16.57
C GLY A 47 11.88 9.36 -15.86
N CYS A 48 12.44 8.21 -15.44
CA CYS A 48 11.73 7.26 -14.59
C CYS A 48 11.66 7.80 -13.16
N VAL A 49 10.50 8.29 -12.75
CA VAL A 49 10.27 8.85 -11.42
C VAL A 49 9.93 7.74 -10.42
N ALA A 50 10.61 7.72 -9.28
CA ALA A 50 10.42 6.70 -8.25
C ALA A 50 10.07 7.37 -6.91
N TYR A 51 8.92 6.99 -6.32
CA TYR A 51 8.47 7.52 -5.03
C TYR A 51 7.60 6.51 -4.27
N ASP A 52 7.53 6.71 -2.96
CA ASP A 52 6.71 5.89 -2.08
C ASP A 52 5.40 6.61 -1.73
N ILE A 53 4.35 5.82 -1.46
CA ILE A 53 3.11 6.30 -0.86
C ILE A 53 2.90 5.63 0.50
N LEU A 54 2.68 6.46 1.52
CA LEU A 54 2.26 5.99 2.84
C LEU A 54 0.76 5.73 2.81
N PHE A 55 0.42 4.46 2.69
CA PHE A 55 -0.97 4.03 2.61
C PHE A 55 -1.09 2.61 3.15
N GLY A 56 -2.14 2.34 3.91
CA GLY A 56 -2.35 1.05 4.56
C GLY A 56 -2.60 -0.11 3.61
N CYS A 57 -3.34 -1.11 4.06
CA CYS A 57 -3.60 -2.34 3.31
C CYS A 57 -4.06 -2.14 1.85
N PRO A 58 -4.89 -1.14 1.49
CA PRO A 58 -5.26 -0.87 0.11
C PRO A 58 -4.23 -0.04 -0.69
N GLY A 59 -3.04 0.21 -0.14
CA GLY A 59 -2.03 1.07 -0.77
C GLY A 59 -1.62 0.64 -2.18
N TRP A 60 -1.52 -0.66 -2.43
CA TRP A 60 -1.22 -1.16 -3.78
C TRP A 60 -2.33 -0.79 -4.78
N ILE A 61 -3.62 -0.87 -4.37
CA ILE A 61 -4.76 -0.46 -5.21
C ILE A 61 -4.69 1.05 -5.48
N GLU A 62 -4.37 1.86 -4.47
CA GLU A 62 -4.21 3.30 -4.64
C GLU A 62 -3.07 3.63 -5.60
N GLY A 63 -1.94 2.91 -5.51
CA GLY A 63 -0.86 3.01 -6.48
C GLY A 63 -1.29 2.66 -7.92
N ILE A 64 -2.16 1.67 -8.09
CA ILE A 64 -2.76 1.31 -9.38
C ILE A 64 -3.65 2.44 -9.89
N ILE A 65 -4.47 3.04 -9.04
CA ILE A 65 -5.36 4.16 -9.40
C ILE A 65 -4.53 5.35 -9.88
N GLN A 66 -3.45 5.69 -9.18
CA GLN A 66 -2.53 6.77 -9.57
C GLN A 66 -1.86 6.46 -10.90
N ALA A 67 -1.31 5.26 -11.08
CA ALA A 67 -0.69 4.83 -12.33
C ALA A 67 -1.65 4.89 -13.52
N ASN A 68 -2.89 4.42 -13.33
CA ASN A 68 -3.94 4.52 -14.33
C ASN A 68 -4.29 5.98 -14.66
N GLY A 69 -4.33 6.85 -13.65
CA GLY A 69 -4.51 8.30 -13.81
C GLY A 69 -3.40 8.92 -14.67
N PHE A 70 -2.13 8.61 -14.37
CA PHE A 70 -0.99 9.11 -15.15
C PHE A 70 -1.01 8.64 -16.60
N ILE A 71 -1.36 7.36 -16.83
CA ILE A 71 -1.47 6.82 -18.18
C ILE A 71 -2.61 7.48 -18.95
N LYS A 72 -3.80 7.63 -18.35
CA LYS A 72 -4.95 8.31 -18.98
C LYS A 72 -4.70 9.78 -19.27
N ALA A 73 -3.93 10.45 -18.42
CA ALA A 73 -3.52 11.85 -18.62
C ALA A 73 -2.37 12.01 -19.62
N GLY A 74 -1.81 10.94 -20.17
CA GLY A 74 -0.68 10.99 -21.10
C GLY A 74 0.66 11.33 -20.45
N LEU A 75 0.74 11.29 -19.09
CA LEU A 75 1.96 11.57 -18.33
C LEU A 75 2.89 10.36 -18.25
N ALA A 76 2.34 9.16 -18.47
CA ALA A 76 3.09 7.91 -18.47
C ALA A 76 2.54 6.95 -19.53
N LYS A 77 3.38 6.01 -19.95
CA LYS A 77 2.99 4.87 -20.78
C LYS A 77 3.08 3.56 -20.00
N LYS A 78 3.99 3.51 -19.01
CA LYS A 78 4.28 2.30 -18.26
C LYS A 78 4.66 2.63 -16.81
N CYS A 79 3.96 2.01 -15.85
CA CYS A 79 4.18 2.20 -14.42
C CYS A 79 4.42 0.84 -13.74
N LEU A 80 5.42 0.77 -12.87
CA LEU A 80 5.63 -0.34 -11.93
C LEU A 80 4.98 0.04 -10.60
N VAL A 81 3.99 -0.73 -10.16
CA VAL A 81 3.31 -0.53 -8.88
C VAL A 81 3.65 -1.68 -7.95
N ILE A 82 4.12 -1.34 -6.76
CA ILE A 82 4.59 -2.27 -5.73
C ILE A 82 3.79 -2.01 -4.45
N GLY A 83 3.32 -3.07 -3.81
CA GLY A 83 2.90 -3.06 -2.42
C GLY A 83 3.86 -3.91 -1.62
N SER A 84 4.39 -3.38 -0.53
CA SER A 84 5.34 -4.12 0.30
C SER A 84 5.21 -3.73 1.76
N GLU A 85 5.30 -4.71 2.65
CA GLU A 85 5.26 -4.45 4.08
C GLU A 85 6.04 -5.52 4.85
N THR A 86 6.65 -5.11 5.96
CA THR A 86 7.37 -6.00 6.89
C THR A 86 6.81 -5.77 8.31
N LEU A 87 5.54 -6.13 8.51
CA LEU A 87 4.80 -5.86 9.75
C LEU A 87 5.34 -6.66 10.94
N SER A 88 6.01 -7.79 10.71
CA SER A 88 6.68 -8.55 11.77
C SER A 88 7.66 -7.72 12.60
N ARG A 89 8.15 -6.61 12.05
CA ARG A 89 9.11 -5.71 12.71
C ARG A 89 8.46 -4.67 13.62
N VAL A 90 7.15 -4.46 13.50
CA VAL A 90 6.40 -3.43 14.24
C VAL A 90 5.23 -3.99 15.05
N VAL A 91 5.06 -5.31 15.09
CA VAL A 91 4.03 -5.98 15.90
C VAL A 91 4.50 -6.18 17.35
N ASP A 92 3.55 -6.20 18.25
CA ASP A 92 3.76 -6.54 19.67
C ASP A 92 3.55 -8.04 19.88
N ASN A 93 4.59 -8.77 20.21
CA ASN A 93 4.52 -10.21 20.49
C ASN A 93 3.66 -10.58 21.70
N PHE A 94 3.23 -9.60 22.50
CA PHE A 94 2.32 -9.76 23.64
C PHE A 94 0.88 -9.36 23.29
N ASP A 95 0.60 -9.09 22.01
CA ASP A 95 -0.71 -8.78 21.50
C ASP A 95 -1.23 -9.92 20.61
N ARG A 96 -2.33 -10.54 21.04
CA ARG A 96 -2.95 -11.63 20.27
C ARG A 96 -3.33 -11.20 18.85
N ASP A 97 -3.76 -9.95 18.68
CA ASP A 97 -4.18 -9.44 17.41
C ASP A 97 -3.02 -9.30 16.40
N SER A 98 -1.77 -9.33 16.92
CA SER A 98 -0.57 -9.31 16.07
C SER A 98 -0.47 -10.51 15.10
N MET A 99 -1.12 -11.63 15.42
CA MET A 99 -1.09 -12.85 14.59
C MET A 99 -1.74 -12.70 13.21
N ILE A 100 -2.54 -11.66 12.98
CA ILE A 100 -3.18 -11.42 11.68
C ILE A 100 -2.29 -10.65 10.71
N TYR A 101 -1.19 -10.05 11.20
CA TYR A 101 -0.27 -9.30 10.35
C TYR A 101 0.77 -10.22 9.73
N ALA A 102 1.11 -9.94 8.48
CA ALA A 102 2.10 -10.70 7.73
C ALA A 102 3.08 -9.78 7.01
N ASP A 103 4.24 -10.33 6.67
CA ASP A 103 5.19 -9.73 5.75
C ASP A 103 4.86 -10.16 4.35
N GLY A 104 5.05 -9.27 3.38
CA GLY A 104 4.82 -9.61 1.99
C GLY A 104 5.14 -8.47 1.03
N ALA A 105 5.30 -8.83 -0.22
CA ALA A 105 5.42 -7.88 -1.31
C ALA A 105 4.80 -8.46 -2.58
N GLY A 106 4.20 -7.58 -3.37
CA GLY A 106 3.68 -7.88 -4.68
C GLY A 106 3.88 -6.70 -5.63
N ALA A 107 4.02 -6.98 -6.91
CA ALA A 107 4.22 -5.93 -7.90
C ALA A 107 3.53 -6.27 -9.22
N CYS A 108 3.07 -5.25 -9.91
CA CYS A 108 2.59 -5.37 -11.28
C CYS A 108 3.11 -4.22 -12.15
N VAL A 109 3.13 -4.46 -13.44
CA VAL A 109 3.36 -3.40 -14.43
C VAL A 109 2.03 -3.09 -15.10
N ILE A 110 1.68 -1.81 -15.10
CA ILE A 110 0.53 -1.28 -15.80
C ILE A 110 1.05 -0.50 -16.99
N GLU A 111 0.49 -0.77 -18.17
CA GLU A 111 0.86 -0.05 -19.40
C GLU A 111 -0.36 0.31 -20.22
N LEU A 112 -0.19 1.28 -21.09
CA LEU A 112 -1.21 1.66 -22.06
C LEU A 112 -1.49 0.49 -23.00
N SER A 113 -2.71 -0.04 -22.96
CA SER A 113 -3.17 -1.08 -23.88
C SER A 113 -3.90 -0.49 -25.08
N LYS A 114 -3.75 -1.15 -26.23
CA LYS A 114 -4.57 -0.90 -27.41
C LYS A 114 -5.88 -1.70 -27.40
N GLU A 115 -6.00 -2.63 -26.48
CA GLU A 115 -7.19 -3.47 -26.31
C GLU A 115 -8.21 -2.76 -25.40
N SER A 116 -9.48 -3.15 -25.52
CA SER A 116 -10.57 -2.60 -24.72
C SER A 116 -10.65 -3.16 -23.29
N ASN A 117 -9.67 -3.96 -22.88
CA ASN A 117 -9.57 -4.54 -21.53
C ASN A 117 -8.72 -3.68 -20.61
N GLY A 118 -8.94 -3.79 -19.30
CA GLY A 118 -8.17 -3.08 -18.31
C GLY A 118 -9.00 -2.64 -17.10
N ILE A 119 -8.58 -1.55 -16.45
CA ILE A 119 -9.27 -1.01 -15.29
C ILE A 119 -10.51 -0.24 -15.75
N ILE A 120 -11.69 -0.79 -15.48
CA ILE A 120 -12.98 -0.23 -15.91
C ILE A 120 -13.44 0.84 -14.93
N ALA A 121 -13.42 0.53 -13.63
CA ALA A 121 -13.86 1.43 -12.57
C ALA A 121 -13.06 1.20 -11.29
N HIS A 122 -13.10 2.17 -10.42
CA HIS A 122 -12.62 2.05 -9.04
C HIS A 122 -13.50 2.87 -8.10
N GLU A 123 -13.46 2.51 -6.83
CA GLU A 123 -14.11 3.24 -5.75
C GLU A 123 -13.16 3.32 -4.57
N THR A 124 -13.03 4.50 -4.01
CA THR A 124 -12.23 4.76 -2.80
C THR A 124 -13.05 5.61 -1.83
N SER A 125 -12.86 5.36 -0.55
CA SER A 125 -13.41 6.18 0.52
C SER A 125 -12.46 6.22 1.71
N SER A 126 -12.49 7.32 2.45
CA SER A 126 -11.70 7.48 3.66
C SER A 126 -12.64 7.89 4.81
N HIS A 127 -12.67 7.08 5.85
CA HIS A 127 -13.48 7.27 7.03
C HIS A 127 -12.57 7.60 8.21
N THR A 128 -12.56 8.86 8.62
CA THR A 128 -11.60 9.36 9.62
C THR A 128 -12.25 10.12 10.78
N TYR A 129 -13.55 10.34 10.72
CA TYR A 129 -14.24 11.16 11.72
C TYR A 129 -14.23 10.49 13.09
N ASP A 130 -14.73 9.25 13.19
CA ASP A 130 -14.73 8.46 14.43
C ASP A 130 -13.75 7.27 14.38
N GLU A 131 -13.27 6.90 13.18
CA GLU A 131 -12.57 5.65 12.90
C GLU A 131 -11.05 5.78 12.83
N VAL A 132 -10.53 7.02 12.80
CA VAL A 132 -9.10 7.28 12.55
C VAL A 132 -8.15 6.49 13.46
N TYR A 133 -8.54 6.22 14.71
CA TYR A 133 -7.75 5.46 15.68
C TYR A 133 -8.26 4.03 15.91
N HIS A 134 -9.01 3.46 14.99
CA HIS A 134 -9.33 2.02 15.06
C HIS A 134 -8.10 1.16 14.80
N LEU A 135 -7.13 1.70 14.04
CA LEU A 135 -5.79 1.18 13.84
C LEU A 135 -4.79 2.27 14.24
N PHE A 136 -3.83 1.98 15.10
CA PHE A 136 -2.97 3.01 15.69
C PHE A 136 -1.63 2.44 16.16
N PHE A 137 -0.70 3.32 16.56
CA PHE A 137 0.57 2.96 17.18
C PHE A 137 0.45 3.12 18.70
N GLY A 138 0.48 1.99 19.42
CA GLY A 138 0.28 1.92 20.88
C GLY A 138 1.40 1.21 21.62
N ARG A 139 1.34 1.27 22.95
CA ARG A 139 2.29 0.60 23.85
C ARG A 139 2.15 -0.91 23.79
N SER A 140 3.21 -1.63 24.19
CA SER A 140 3.16 -3.07 24.38
C SER A 140 2.12 -3.47 25.45
N ASN A 141 1.49 -4.62 25.26
CA ASN A 141 0.65 -5.25 26.29
C ASN A 141 1.49 -5.80 27.46
N ASN A 142 2.81 -5.93 27.28
CA ASN A 142 3.73 -6.26 28.36
C ASN A 142 4.17 -5.00 29.11
N GLN A 143 3.68 -4.82 30.32
CA GLN A 143 3.99 -3.65 31.15
C GLN A 143 5.46 -3.54 31.59
N LEU A 144 6.24 -4.62 31.47
CA LEU A 144 7.67 -4.65 31.78
C LEU A 144 8.54 -4.18 30.62
N LYS A 145 7.97 -4.02 29.43
CA LYS A 145 8.68 -3.47 28.27
C LYS A 145 8.85 -1.97 28.35
N ASP A 146 9.83 -1.49 27.59
CA ASP A 146 10.08 -0.07 27.39
C ASP A 146 8.77 0.67 27.05
N LYS A 147 8.50 1.73 27.81
CA LYS A 147 7.27 2.52 27.71
C LYS A 147 7.24 3.43 26.49
N ASP A 148 8.36 3.65 25.84
CA ASP A 148 8.49 4.56 24.71
C ASP A 148 8.36 3.86 23.37
N THR A 149 8.66 2.55 23.29
CA THR A 149 8.45 1.76 22.08
C THR A 149 6.96 1.61 21.77
N ARG A 150 6.62 1.84 20.51
CA ARG A 150 5.26 1.72 19.98
C ARG A 150 5.19 0.60 18.96
N PHE A 151 4.01 0.00 18.88
CA PHE A 151 3.69 -1.12 18.02
C PHE A 151 2.38 -0.88 17.31
N ILE A 152 2.18 -1.52 16.16
CA ILE A 152 0.88 -1.52 15.50
C ILE A 152 -0.16 -2.19 16.41
N LYS A 153 -1.27 -1.50 16.62
CA LYS A 153 -2.41 -1.93 17.44
C LYS A 153 -3.69 -1.71 16.70
N MET A 154 -4.71 -2.51 16.99
CA MET A 154 -6.04 -2.28 16.46
C MET A 154 -7.13 -2.58 17.49
N HIS A 155 -8.26 -1.93 17.31
CA HIS A 155 -9.50 -2.31 17.93
C HIS A 155 -10.22 -3.32 17.03
N GLY A 156 -9.81 -4.61 17.09
CA GLY A 156 -10.19 -5.64 16.13
C GLY A 156 -11.70 -5.73 15.88
N ARG A 157 -12.53 -5.69 16.95
CA ARG A 157 -13.99 -5.69 16.82
C ARG A 157 -14.51 -4.49 16.01
N LYS A 158 -13.99 -3.29 16.27
CA LYS A 158 -14.40 -2.07 15.54
C LYS A 158 -14.00 -2.13 14.07
N ILE A 159 -12.80 -2.66 13.78
CA ILE A 159 -12.33 -2.85 12.39
C ILE A 159 -13.24 -3.86 11.66
N TYR A 160 -13.63 -4.95 12.32
CA TYR A 160 -14.54 -5.93 11.75
C TYR A 160 -15.93 -5.32 11.45
N GLU A 161 -16.51 -4.63 12.43
CA GLU A 161 -17.81 -3.94 12.27
C GLU A 161 -17.74 -2.88 11.17
N PHE A 162 -16.64 -2.12 11.10
CA PHE A 162 -16.40 -1.15 10.04
C PHE A 162 -16.40 -1.81 8.66
N ALA A 163 -15.69 -2.93 8.52
CA ALA A 163 -15.62 -3.65 7.24
C ALA A 163 -16.99 -4.15 6.80
N LEU A 164 -17.77 -4.75 7.70
CA LEU A 164 -19.12 -5.22 7.39
C LEU A 164 -20.06 -4.10 6.93
N ASN A 165 -19.95 -2.93 7.53
CA ASN A 165 -20.85 -1.81 7.24
C ASN A 165 -20.46 -1.05 5.96
N ASN A 166 -19.16 -0.96 5.62
CA ASN A 166 -18.70 -0.05 4.59
C ASN A 166 -18.24 -0.75 3.29
N VAL A 167 -17.61 -1.94 3.39
CA VAL A 167 -17.05 -2.63 2.22
C VAL A 167 -18.13 -3.03 1.21
N PRO A 168 -19.32 -3.57 1.60
CA PRO A 168 -20.37 -3.91 0.64
C PRO A 168 -20.85 -2.70 -0.16
N SER A 169 -20.98 -1.53 0.50
CA SER A 169 -21.38 -0.29 -0.17
C SER A 169 -20.31 0.18 -1.18
N ALA A 170 -19.02 0.08 -0.84
CA ALA A 170 -17.95 0.43 -1.75
C ALA A 170 -17.90 -0.51 -2.98
N ILE A 171 -18.07 -1.82 -2.76
CA ILE A 171 -18.16 -2.80 -3.85
C ILE A 171 -19.33 -2.46 -4.78
N LYS A 172 -20.53 -2.22 -4.20
CA LYS A 172 -21.70 -1.87 -4.99
C LYS A 172 -21.49 -0.62 -5.84
N LYS A 173 -20.96 0.45 -5.25
CA LYS A 173 -20.63 1.69 -5.98
C LYS A 173 -19.63 1.46 -7.12
N CYS A 174 -18.62 0.62 -6.89
CA CYS A 174 -17.63 0.29 -7.92
C CYS A 174 -18.29 -0.46 -9.10
N LEU A 175 -19.18 -1.43 -8.81
CA LEU A 175 -19.93 -2.16 -9.81
C LEU A 175 -20.88 -1.25 -10.59
N ASP A 176 -21.63 -0.41 -9.90
CA ASP A 176 -22.53 0.57 -10.54
C ASP A 176 -21.76 1.48 -11.51
N LYS A 177 -20.56 1.96 -11.11
CA LYS A 177 -19.67 2.74 -11.99
C LYS A 177 -19.13 1.95 -13.19
N SER A 178 -18.95 0.65 -13.04
CA SER A 178 -18.43 -0.20 -14.11
C SER A 178 -19.48 -0.58 -15.15
N GLY A 179 -20.77 -0.41 -14.85
CA GLY A 179 -21.87 -0.90 -15.67
C GLY A 179 -22.11 -2.42 -15.51
N TYR A 180 -21.41 -3.11 -14.64
CA TYR A 180 -21.65 -4.52 -14.32
C TYR A 180 -22.60 -4.63 -13.13
N HIS A 181 -23.44 -5.65 -13.17
CA HIS A 181 -24.38 -6.00 -12.09
C HIS A 181 -24.08 -7.42 -11.62
N ILE A 182 -24.23 -7.65 -10.31
CA ILE A 182 -24.18 -8.98 -9.70
C ILE A 182 -25.57 -9.58 -9.76
#